data_49386a6948d6aef13ee3ffb72869a53d
#
_entry.id   49386a6948d6aef13ee3ffb72869a53d
#
_cell.length_a   1.000
_cell.length_b   1.000
_cell.length_c   1.000
_cell.angle_alpha   90.00
_cell.angle_beta   90.00
_cell.angle_gamma   90.00
#
_symmetry.space_group_name_H-M   'P 1'
#
loop_
_entity.id
_entity.type
_entity.pdbx_description
1 polymer ?
#
loop_
_entity_poly.entity_id
_entity_poly.type
_entity_poly.pdbx_seq_one_letter_code
_entity_poly.pdbx_strand_id
1 'polypeptide(L)'
;YRIIWGLFKKMIIADRLAVLVDKVYVGYESYSGAVIVAAAISYTIQLYMEFSGCMDMVIGSAGLFGIRLPENFSQPLFAKTCTDFWKRWHITLGVWFKNYIFYPVSISKTARKWNKFTRKHFKGDFGKYVARMGIAAMALFPVWISNGLWHGPKWNYIFYGLYYFGLIFMGLVLEPVRDRILAVLHINPECMFYKAFQTVKMLIIIFTGEMFFRGDGFRQGFHMFKSIFQGFT
;
A
#
# COMPACT_ATOMS: atom_id res chain seq x y z
N TYR A 1 6.10 -16.91 -24.16
CA TYR A 1 4.80 -16.85 -23.45
C TYR A 1 4.69 -15.64 -22.53
N ARG A 2 5.71 -15.30 -21.72
CA ARG A 2 5.64 -14.24 -20.70
C ARG A 2 5.36 -12.85 -21.31
N ILE A 3 6.01 -12.49 -22.41
CA ILE A 3 5.78 -11.22 -23.12
C ILE A 3 4.33 -11.14 -23.62
N ILE A 4 3.81 -12.21 -24.20
CA ILE A 4 2.42 -12.26 -24.70
C ILE A 4 1.44 -12.11 -23.53
N TRP A 5 1.72 -12.76 -22.40
CA TRP A 5 0.91 -12.62 -21.19
C TRP A 5 0.92 -11.16 -20.65
N GLY A 6 2.08 -10.50 -20.68
CA GLY A 6 2.20 -9.07 -20.36
C GLY A 6 1.38 -8.18 -21.29
N LEU A 7 1.45 -8.42 -22.59
CA LEU A 7 0.63 -7.72 -23.59
C LEU A 7 -0.87 -7.94 -23.37
N PHE A 8 -1.29 -9.16 -23.07
CA PHE A 8 -2.68 -9.46 -22.74
C PHE A 8 -3.17 -8.66 -21.55
N LYS A 9 -2.40 -8.62 -20.43
CA LYS A 9 -2.74 -7.83 -19.25
C LYS A 9 -2.90 -6.35 -19.59
N LYS A 10 -1.97 -5.80 -20.37
CA LYS A 10 -1.98 -4.37 -20.74
C LYS A 10 -3.13 -4.06 -21.69
N MET A 11 -3.19 -4.71 -22.85
CA MET A 11 -4.07 -4.31 -23.94
C MET A 11 -5.52 -4.77 -23.76
N ILE A 12 -5.72 -5.96 -23.18
CA ILE A 12 -7.06 -6.55 -23.07
C ILE A 12 -7.72 -6.21 -21.73
N ILE A 13 -6.96 -6.10 -20.65
CA ILE A 13 -7.55 -5.82 -19.34
C ILE A 13 -7.35 -4.35 -18.96
N ALA A 14 -6.11 -3.88 -18.84
CA ALA A 14 -5.83 -2.55 -18.31
C ALA A 14 -6.40 -1.43 -19.19
N ASP A 15 -6.16 -1.45 -20.50
CA ASP A 15 -6.62 -0.40 -21.42
C ASP A 15 -8.16 -0.37 -21.54
N ARG A 16 -8.83 -1.54 -21.38
CA ARG A 16 -10.30 -1.56 -21.40
C ARG A 16 -10.90 -1.00 -20.12
N LEU A 17 -10.30 -1.33 -18.97
CA LEU A 17 -10.73 -0.76 -17.69
C LEU A 17 -10.43 0.74 -17.60
N ALA A 18 -9.36 1.22 -18.23
CA ALA A 18 -9.01 2.64 -18.27
C ALA A 18 -10.15 3.52 -18.79
N VAL A 19 -10.83 3.09 -19.84
CA VAL A 19 -11.96 3.82 -20.45
C VAL A 19 -13.10 4.03 -19.43
N LEU A 20 -13.44 2.99 -18.67
CA LEU A 20 -14.46 3.06 -17.61
C LEU A 20 -14.01 3.97 -16.47
N VAL A 21 -12.79 3.75 -16.00
CA VAL A 21 -12.21 4.50 -14.87
C VAL A 21 -12.14 5.99 -15.20
N ASP A 22 -11.59 6.36 -16.36
CA ASP A 22 -11.45 7.76 -16.76
C ASP A 22 -12.81 8.45 -16.85
N LYS A 23 -13.81 7.79 -17.45
CA LYS A 23 -15.16 8.33 -17.56
C LYS A 23 -15.77 8.63 -16.20
N VAL A 24 -15.65 7.69 -15.25
CA VAL A 24 -16.24 7.85 -13.90
C VAL A 24 -15.45 8.85 -13.07
N TYR A 25 -14.12 8.84 -13.11
CA TYR A 25 -13.31 9.77 -12.32
C TYR A 25 -13.45 11.23 -12.78
N VAL A 26 -13.65 11.48 -14.09
CA VAL A 26 -13.89 12.83 -14.61
C VAL A 26 -15.28 13.32 -14.24
N GLY A 27 -16.31 12.47 -14.34
CA GLY A 27 -17.71 12.83 -14.11
C GLY A 27 -18.31 12.26 -12.82
N TYR A 28 -17.52 12.02 -11.78
CA TYR A 28 -17.94 11.30 -10.57
C TYR A 28 -19.18 11.88 -9.87
N GLU A 29 -19.43 13.20 -10.02
CA GLU A 29 -20.59 13.89 -9.45
C GLU A 29 -21.92 13.43 -10.03
N SER A 30 -21.90 12.86 -11.24
CA SER A 30 -23.09 12.36 -11.96
C SER A 30 -23.37 10.89 -11.71
N TYR A 31 -22.57 10.22 -10.88
CA TYR A 31 -22.69 8.78 -10.64
C TYR A 31 -23.05 8.47 -9.19
N SER A 32 -23.79 7.37 -8.99
CA SER A 32 -24.11 6.86 -7.66
C SER A 32 -22.83 6.35 -6.93
N GLY A 33 -22.89 6.31 -5.60
CA GLY A 33 -21.78 5.81 -4.78
C GLY A 33 -21.34 4.40 -5.15
N ALA A 34 -22.27 3.53 -5.54
CA ALA A 34 -21.97 2.18 -6.01
C ALA A 34 -21.11 2.16 -7.28
N VAL A 35 -21.37 3.07 -8.22
CA VAL A 35 -20.59 3.21 -9.46
C VAL A 35 -19.19 3.74 -9.14
N ILE A 36 -19.05 4.68 -8.19
CA ILE A 36 -17.76 5.20 -7.74
C ILE A 36 -16.93 4.08 -7.08
N VAL A 37 -17.54 3.23 -6.25
CA VAL A 37 -16.87 2.05 -5.65
C VAL A 37 -16.42 1.08 -6.74
N ALA A 38 -17.29 0.77 -7.71
CA ALA A 38 -16.94 -0.10 -8.83
C ALA A 38 -15.78 0.45 -9.65
N ALA A 39 -15.74 1.77 -9.87
CA ALA A 39 -14.64 2.44 -10.56
C ALA A 39 -13.32 2.40 -9.76
N ALA A 40 -13.37 2.55 -8.43
CA ALA A 40 -12.20 2.43 -7.57
C ALA A 40 -11.61 1.00 -7.58
N ILE A 41 -12.48 -0.01 -7.53
CA ILE A 41 -12.08 -1.42 -7.68
C ILE A 41 -11.47 -1.65 -9.06
N SER A 42 -12.13 -1.16 -10.11
CA SER A 42 -11.67 -1.28 -11.49
C SER A 42 -10.31 -0.60 -11.70
N TYR A 43 -10.09 0.55 -11.07
CA TYR A 43 -8.81 1.24 -11.12
C TYR A 43 -7.68 0.42 -10.47
N THR A 44 -7.91 -0.19 -9.32
CA THR A 44 -6.91 -1.04 -8.66
C THR A 44 -6.54 -2.24 -9.54
N ILE A 45 -7.55 -2.88 -10.19
CA ILE A 45 -7.31 -3.97 -11.13
C ILE A 45 -6.55 -3.47 -12.36
N GLN A 46 -6.96 -2.34 -12.93
CA GLN A 46 -6.28 -1.68 -14.04
C GLN A 46 -4.80 -1.44 -13.74
N LEU A 47 -4.51 -0.77 -12.62
CA LEU A 47 -3.15 -0.43 -12.20
C LEU A 47 -2.29 -1.69 -12.00
N TYR A 48 -2.85 -2.73 -11.37
CA TYR A 48 -2.14 -3.99 -11.19
C TYR A 48 -1.87 -4.69 -12.52
N MET A 49 -2.84 -4.77 -13.41
CA MET A 49 -2.68 -5.41 -14.72
C MET A 49 -1.74 -4.64 -15.63
N GLU A 50 -1.81 -3.32 -15.62
CA GLU A 50 -0.92 -2.45 -16.38
C GLU A 50 0.53 -2.62 -15.93
N PHE A 51 0.80 -2.44 -14.66
CA PHE A 51 2.16 -2.48 -14.15
C PHE A 51 2.73 -3.90 -14.14
N SER A 52 1.99 -4.91 -13.68
CA SER A 52 2.46 -6.31 -13.74
C SER A 52 2.62 -6.80 -15.18
N GLY A 53 1.77 -6.34 -16.10
CA GLY A 53 1.89 -6.64 -17.53
C GLY A 53 3.16 -6.05 -18.13
N CYS A 54 3.46 -4.78 -17.82
CA CYS A 54 4.71 -4.14 -18.22
C CYS A 54 5.93 -4.90 -17.68
N MET A 55 5.91 -5.30 -16.41
CA MET A 55 7.00 -6.07 -15.81
C MET A 55 7.16 -7.46 -16.45
N ASP A 56 6.07 -8.13 -16.82
CA ASP A 56 6.14 -9.40 -17.54
C ASP A 56 6.78 -9.24 -18.93
N MET A 57 6.49 -8.15 -19.64
CA MET A 57 7.15 -7.83 -20.91
C MET A 57 8.64 -7.57 -20.72
N VAL A 58 9.00 -6.76 -19.73
CA VAL A 58 10.42 -6.42 -19.44
C VAL A 58 11.21 -7.66 -19.02
N ILE A 59 10.69 -8.46 -18.07
CA ILE A 59 11.37 -9.68 -17.59
C ILE A 59 11.45 -10.72 -18.72
N GLY A 60 10.38 -10.87 -19.51
CA GLY A 60 10.37 -11.76 -20.65
C GLY A 60 11.37 -11.37 -21.73
N SER A 61 11.49 -10.07 -22.03
CA SER A 61 12.46 -9.54 -22.99
C SER A 61 13.90 -9.69 -22.49
N ALA A 62 14.16 -9.38 -21.21
CA ALA A 62 15.47 -9.60 -20.60
C ALA A 62 15.92 -11.07 -20.67
N GLY A 63 14.95 -11.99 -20.47
CA GLY A 63 15.19 -13.42 -20.58
C GLY A 63 15.67 -13.89 -21.97
N LEU A 64 15.28 -13.19 -23.05
CA LEU A 64 15.78 -13.48 -24.40
C LEU A 64 17.28 -13.20 -24.54
N PHE A 65 17.81 -12.28 -23.72
CA PHE A 65 19.23 -11.97 -23.67
C PHE A 65 19.98 -12.72 -22.55
N GLY A 66 19.33 -13.72 -21.92
CA GLY A 66 19.92 -14.48 -20.82
C GLY A 66 19.99 -13.72 -19.49
N ILE A 67 19.37 -12.55 -19.39
CA ILE A 67 19.36 -11.71 -18.17
C ILE A 67 18.17 -12.10 -17.28
N ARG A 68 18.44 -12.44 -16.02
CA ARG A 68 17.42 -12.76 -15.04
C ARG A 68 17.11 -11.53 -14.18
N LEU A 69 15.92 -10.98 -14.36
CA LEU A 69 15.42 -9.88 -13.52
C LEU A 69 14.53 -10.43 -12.39
N PRO A 70 14.51 -9.76 -11.22
CA PRO A 70 13.67 -10.16 -10.10
C PRO A 70 12.19 -9.88 -10.38
N GLU A 71 11.31 -10.68 -9.75
CA GLU A 71 9.87 -10.46 -9.77
C GLU A 71 9.49 -9.19 -8.98
N ASN A 72 8.52 -8.45 -9.50
CA ASN A 72 8.01 -7.24 -8.84
C ASN A 72 6.65 -7.42 -8.16
N PHE A 73 5.95 -8.52 -8.45
CA PHE A 73 4.62 -8.80 -7.92
C PHE A 73 4.49 -10.24 -7.45
N SER A 74 3.85 -10.43 -6.29
CA SER A 74 3.54 -11.75 -5.72
C SER A 74 2.14 -11.74 -5.11
N GLN A 75 1.09 -11.79 -5.94
CA GLN A 75 -0.32 -11.83 -5.52
C GLN A 75 -0.68 -10.75 -4.48
N PRO A 76 -0.47 -9.45 -4.75
CA PRO A 76 -0.59 -8.40 -3.75
C PRO A 76 -2.01 -8.24 -3.19
N LEU A 77 -3.05 -8.52 -3.97
CA LEU A 77 -4.45 -8.38 -3.55
C LEU A 77 -4.89 -9.45 -2.51
N PHE A 78 -4.08 -10.47 -2.26
CA PHE A 78 -4.30 -11.45 -1.19
C PHE A 78 -3.54 -11.11 0.11
N ALA A 79 -2.97 -9.92 0.20
CA ALA A 79 -2.29 -9.46 1.40
C ALA A 79 -3.27 -9.31 2.58
N LYS A 80 -2.76 -9.59 3.79
CA LYS A 80 -3.54 -9.53 5.04
C LYS A 80 -3.25 -8.26 5.86
N THR A 81 -2.12 -7.61 5.61
CA THR A 81 -1.68 -6.39 6.28
C THR A 81 -1.04 -5.42 5.27
N CYS A 82 -0.98 -4.12 5.62
CA CYS A 82 -0.28 -3.15 4.78
C CYS A 82 1.18 -3.53 4.55
N THR A 83 1.86 -4.03 5.58
CA THR A 83 3.25 -4.49 5.43
C THR A 83 3.37 -5.70 4.49
N ASP A 84 2.41 -6.63 4.53
CA ASP A 84 2.37 -7.79 3.63
C ASP A 84 2.08 -7.35 2.19
N PHE A 85 1.17 -6.37 1.99
CA PHE A 85 0.88 -5.80 0.67
C PHE A 85 2.14 -5.23 0.02
N TRP A 86 2.89 -4.39 0.73
CA TRP A 86 4.11 -3.76 0.20
C TRP A 86 5.30 -4.70 0.04
N LYS A 87 5.26 -5.89 0.62
CA LYS A 87 6.20 -6.98 0.32
C LYS A 87 5.86 -7.73 -0.98
N ARG A 88 4.65 -7.54 -1.50
CA ARG A 88 4.10 -8.21 -2.68
C ARG A 88 3.88 -7.27 -3.86
N TRP A 89 3.82 -5.96 -3.63
CA TRP A 89 3.63 -4.91 -4.61
C TRP A 89 4.94 -4.16 -4.84
N HIS A 90 5.36 -4.05 -6.11
CA HIS A 90 6.58 -3.34 -6.51
C HIS A 90 7.81 -3.69 -5.65
N ILE A 91 8.10 -4.98 -5.58
CA ILE A 91 9.04 -5.60 -4.63
C ILE A 91 10.43 -4.96 -4.70
N THR A 92 10.94 -4.72 -5.92
CA THR A 92 12.28 -4.15 -6.11
C THR A 92 12.40 -2.73 -5.56
N LEU A 93 11.38 -1.88 -5.74
CA LEU A 93 11.34 -0.54 -5.15
C LEU A 93 11.27 -0.62 -3.61
N GLY A 94 10.45 -1.52 -3.08
CA GLY A 94 10.35 -1.77 -1.64
C GLY A 94 11.70 -2.19 -1.03
N VAL A 95 12.43 -3.08 -1.70
CA VAL A 95 13.78 -3.50 -1.30
C VAL A 95 14.76 -2.32 -1.36
N TRP A 96 14.68 -1.47 -2.38
CA TRP A 96 15.52 -0.28 -2.51
C TRP A 96 15.28 0.70 -1.35
N PHE A 97 14.03 1.08 -1.08
CA PHE A 97 13.68 1.95 0.06
C PHE A 97 14.14 1.37 1.40
N LYS A 98 13.98 0.07 1.58
CA LYS A 98 14.41 -0.63 2.78
C LYS A 98 15.92 -0.53 2.99
N ASN A 99 16.71 -0.75 1.94
CA ASN A 99 18.17 -0.77 2.03
C ASN A 99 18.78 0.62 2.11
N TYR A 100 18.25 1.59 1.35
CA TYR A 100 18.87 2.90 1.20
C TYR A 100 18.27 4.00 2.09
N ILE A 101 17.06 3.80 2.63
CA ILE A 101 16.42 4.77 3.53
C ILE A 101 16.14 4.16 4.89
N PHE A 102 15.35 3.07 4.94
CA PHE A 102 14.91 2.51 6.23
C PHE A 102 16.08 2.07 7.12
N TYR A 103 16.96 1.22 6.62
CA TYR A 103 18.07 0.71 7.42
C TYR A 103 19.05 1.82 7.84
N PRO A 104 19.57 2.69 6.94
CA PRO A 104 20.46 3.78 7.35
C PRO A 104 19.86 4.68 8.43
N VAL A 105 18.57 5.02 8.32
CA VAL A 105 17.89 5.83 9.33
C VAL A 105 17.74 5.08 10.64
N SER A 106 17.34 3.80 10.60
CA SER A 106 17.10 2.99 11.80
C SER A 106 18.35 2.76 12.66
N ILE A 107 19.54 2.77 12.05
CA ILE A 107 20.83 2.64 12.76
C ILE A 107 21.57 3.97 12.95
N SER A 108 20.96 5.09 12.59
CA SER A 108 21.54 6.44 12.65
C SER A 108 21.93 6.86 14.07
N LYS A 109 22.75 7.90 14.17
CA LYS A 109 23.09 8.51 15.48
C LYS A 109 21.83 8.96 16.23
N THR A 110 20.83 9.48 15.53
CA THR A 110 19.55 9.91 16.12
C THR A 110 18.76 8.75 16.70
N ALA A 111 18.62 7.64 15.94
CA ALA A 111 17.96 6.42 16.42
C ALA A 111 18.67 5.83 17.66
N ARG A 112 20.00 5.84 17.66
CA ARG A 112 20.79 5.40 18.83
C ARG A 112 20.61 6.30 20.04
N LYS A 113 20.56 7.64 19.85
CA LYS A 113 20.26 8.59 20.95
C LYS A 113 18.86 8.36 21.51
N TRP A 114 17.87 8.15 20.64
CA TRP A 114 16.50 7.82 21.05
C TRP A 114 16.45 6.52 21.89
N ASN A 115 17.11 5.47 21.45
CA ASN A 115 17.16 4.20 22.18
C ASN A 115 17.83 4.35 23.58
N LYS A 116 18.90 5.15 23.67
CA LYS A 116 19.54 5.46 24.97
C LYS A 116 18.62 6.26 25.86
N PHE A 117 17.95 7.28 25.33
CA PHE A 117 17.00 8.10 26.05
C PHE A 117 15.84 7.28 26.61
N THR A 118 15.21 6.46 25.79
CA THR A 118 14.07 5.63 26.21
C THR A 118 14.45 4.60 27.26
N ARG A 119 15.61 3.94 27.13
CA ARG A 119 16.11 2.99 28.14
C ARG A 119 16.44 3.66 29.48
N LYS A 120 16.81 4.96 29.48
CA LYS A 120 17.10 5.70 30.70
C LYS A 120 15.81 6.11 31.43
N HIS A 121 14.77 6.50 30.69
CA HIS A 121 13.54 7.09 31.26
C HIS A 121 12.40 6.08 31.44
N PHE A 122 12.36 5.02 30.65
CA PHE A 122 11.31 4.00 30.69
C PHE A 122 11.91 2.63 30.96
N LYS A 123 11.48 1.99 32.06
CA LYS A 123 11.99 0.67 32.47
C LYS A 123 11.14 -0.47 31.86
N GLY A 124 11.73 -1.65 31.80
CA GLY A 124 11.05 -2.88 31.38
C GLY A 124 10.61 -2.92 29.91
N ASP A 125 9.56 -3.67 29.65
CA ASP A 125 9.09 -3.92 28.28
C ASP A 125 8.42 -2.70 27.65
N PHE A 126 7.84 -1.80 28.45
CA PHE A 126 7.31 -0.54 27.97
C PHE A 126 8.42 0.35 27.36
N GLY A 127 9.58 0.42 27.99
CA GLY A 127 10.73 1.16 27.44
C GLY A 127 11.23 0.59 26.12
N LYS A 128 11.27 -0.74 25.99
CA LYS A 128 11.62 -1.43 24.74
C LYS A 128 10.60 -1.11 23.63
N TYR A 129 9.31 -1.14 23.99
CA TYR A 129 8.23 -0.82 23.08
C TYR A 129 8.33 0.63 22.56
N VAL A 130 8.47 1.62 23.45
CA VAL A 130 8.62 3.03 23.07
C VAL A 130 9.87 3.25 22.21
N ALA A 131 10.98 2.59 22.53
CA ALA A 131 12.20 2.64 21.73
C ALA A 131 11.95 2.13 20.30
N ARG A 132 11.30 0.95 20.18
CA ARG A 132 10.95 0.33 18.89
C ARG A 132 10.05 1.23 18.07
N MET A 133 9.00 1.79 18.68
CA MET A 133 8.04 2.65 17.99
C MET A 133 8.68 3.94 17.48
N GLY A 134 9.51 4.61 18.29
CA GLY A 134 10.19 5.82 17.86
C GLY A 134 11.19 5.57 16.72
N ILE A 135 11.95 4.47 16.76
CA ILE A 135 12.85 4.09 15.66
C ILE A 135 12.05 3.75 14.40
N ALA A 136 10.94 3.01 14.54
CA ALA A 136 10.06 2.68 13.41
C ALA A 136 9.47 3.95 12.76
N ALA A 137 8.97 4.90 13.56
CA ALA A 137 8.45 6.17 13.05
C ALA A 137 9.53 6.95 12.29
N MET A 138 10.73 7.12 12.89
CA MET A 138 11.85 7.82 12.26
C MET A 138 12.31 7.18 10.95
N ALA A 139 12.25 5.85 10.82
CA ALA A 139 12.69 5.15 9.63
C ALA A 139 11.59 5.04 8.55
N LEU A 140 10.32 4.83 8.95
CA LEU A 140 9.20 4.70 8.02
C LEU A 140 8.80 6.04 7.41
N PHE A 141 8.81 7.13 8.19
CA PHE A 141 8.37 8.44 7.71
C PHE A 141 9.12 8.89 6.44
N PRO A 142 10.47 8.94 6.41
CA PRO A 142 11.18 9.33 5.20
C PRO A 142 10.98 8.35 4.04
N VAL A 143 10.81 7.04 4.29
CA VAL A 143 10.49 6.06 3.24
C VAL A 143 9.19 6.45 2.55
N TRP A 144 8.13 6.74 3.31
CA TRP A 144 6.81 6.99 2.74
C TRP A 144 6.68 8.38 2.11
N ILE A 145 7.35 9.39 2.64
CA ILE A 145 7.45 10.70 1.99
C ILE A 145 8.22 10.57 0.67
N SER A 146 9.34 9.85 0.66
CA SER A 146 10.10 9.60 -0.57
C SER A 146 9.32 8.81 -1.60
N ASN A 147 8.51 7.83 -1.15
CA ASN A 147 7.62 7.07 -2.02
C ASN A 147 6.57 7.99 -2.69
N GLY A 148 5.93 8.87 -1.91
CA GLY A 148 4.99 9.85 -2.45
C GLY A 148 5.65 10.80 -3.47
N LEU A 149 6.80 11.37 -3.12
CA LEU A 149 7.56 12.28 -4.01
C LEU A 149 8.06 11.58 -5.28
N TRP A 150 8.37 10.29 -5.20
CA TRP A 150 8.79 9.51 -6.37
C TRP A 150 7.71 9.43 -7.45
N HIS A 151 6.43 9.41 -7.05
CA HIS A 151 5.31 9.46 -7.98
C HIS A 151 5.08 10.85 -8.59
N GLY A 152 5.59 11.90 -7.95
CA GLY A 152 5.51 13.27 -8.46
C GLY A 152 5.19 14.32 -7.38
N PRO A 153 5.24 15.62 -7.72
CA PRO A 153 5.11 16.72 -6.77
C PRO A 153 3.65 17.11 -6.46
N LYS A 154 2.68 16.25 -6.72
CA LYS A 154 1.27 16.52 -6.42
C LYS A 154 0.92 16.12 -4.98
N TRP A 155 0.02 16.86 -4.34
CA TRP A 155 -0.42 16.60 -2.97
C TRP A 155 -1.12 15.25 -2.77
N ASN A 156 -1.79 14.71 -3.76
CA ASN A 156 -2.38 13.38 -3.69
C ASN A 156 -1.33 12.28 -3.50
N TYR A 157 -0.13 12.40 -4.09
CA TYR A 157 0.97 11.45 -3.90
C TYR A 157 1.61 11.57 -2.52
N ILE A 158 1.77 12.81 -2.01
CA ILE A 158 2.24 13.01 -0.63
C ILE A 158 1.23 12.43 0.37
N PHE A 159 -0.07 12.68 0.15
CA PHE A 159 -1.13 12.09 0.96
C PHE A 159 -1.11 10.56 0.91
N TYR A 160 -0.93 9.97 -0.27
CA TYR A 160 -0.80 8.53 -0.45
C TYR A 160 0.35 7.94 0.39
N GLY A 161 1.51 8.58 0.37
CA GLY A 161 2.65 8.20 1.22
C GLY A 161 2.31 8.31 2.71
N LEU A 162 1.72 9.43 3.15
CA LEU A 162 1.31 9.63 4.56
C LEU A 162 0.20 8.65 4.98
N TYR A 163 -0.72 8.31 4.10
CA TYR A 163 -1.78 7.33 4.34
C TYR A 163 -1.19 5.95 4.69
N TYR A 164 -0.26 5.44 3.87
CA TYR A 164 0.37 4.16 4.16
C TYR A 164 1.35 4.22 5.34
N PHE A 165 2.06 5.32 5.52
CA PHE A 165 2.84 5.54 6.74
C PHE A 165 1.96 5.42 7.99
N GLY A 166 0.84 6.13 8.02
CA GLY A 166 -0.10 6.11 9.13
C GLY A 166 -0.63 4.71 9.41
N LEU A 167 -1.10 4.01 8.38
CA LEU A 167 -1.65 2.65 8.52
C LEU A 167 -0.63 1.62 9.00
N ILE A 168 0.59 1.66 8.46
CA ILE A 168 1.66 0.75 8.87
C ILE A 168 2.11 1.06 10.29
N PHE A 169 2.32 2.33 10.61
CA PHE A 169 2.74 2.75 11.93
C PHE A 169 1.68 2.47 13.00
N MET A 170 0.40 2.80 12.73
CA MET A 170 -0.71 2.44 13.61
C MET A 170 -0.85 0.93 13.78
N GLY A 171 -0.64 0.15 12.72
CA GLY A 171 -0.62 -1.31 12.82
C GLY A 171 0.45 -1.83 13.78
N LEU A 172 1.63 -1.22 13.80
CA LEU A 172 2.70 -1.54 14.76
C LEU A 172 2.35 -1.10 16.18
N VAL A 173 1.79 0.11 16.35
CA VAL A 173 1.40 0.65 17.65
C VAL A 173 0.26 -0.15 18.27
N LEU A 174 -0.71 -0.57 17.48
CA LEU A 174 -1.87 -1.32 17.94
C LEU A 174 -1.66 -2.83 18.02
N GLU A 175 -0.49 -3.34 17.64
CA GLU A 175 -0.17 -4.77 17.68
C GLU A 175 -0.46 -5.40 19.05
N PRO A 176 -0.01 -4.85 20.20
CA PRO A 176 -0.30 -5.45 21.51
C PRO A 176 -1.79 -5.44 21.88
N VAL A 177 -2.50 -4.39 21.46
CA VAL A 177 -3.96 -4.26 21.68
C VAL A 177 -4.73 -5.30 20.86
N ARG A 178 -4.37 -5.42 19.58
CA ARG A 178 -4.93 -6.44 18.69
C ARG A 178 -4.76 -7.85 19.28
N ASP A 179 -3.53 -8.18 19.70
CA ASP A 179 -3.22 -9.52 20.21
C ASP A 179 -4.00 -9.82 21.50
N ARG A 180 -4.18 -8.80 22.36
CA ARG A 180 -5.01 -8.91 23.55
C ARG A 180 -6.48 -9.12 23.21
N ILE A 181 -7.03 -8.38 22.22
CA ILE A 181 -8.42 -8.54 21.77
C ILE A 181 -8.64 -9.96 21.20
N LEU A 182 -7.73 -10.43 20.36
CA LEU A 182 -7.80 -11.79 19.79
C LEU A 182 -7.78 -12.87 20.88
N ALA A 183 -6.93 -12.71 21.90
CA ALA A 183 -6.86 -13.62 23.04
C ALA A 183 -8.15 -13.61 23.86
N VAL A 184 -8.71 -12.44 24.18
CA VAL A 184 -9.95 -12.30 24.94
C VAL A 184 -11.16 -12.89 24.20
N LEU A 185 -11.21 -12.67 22.88
CA LEU A 185 -12.28 -13.18 22.02
C LEU A 185 -12.07 -14.63 21.58
N HIS A 186 -10.98 -15.28 22.01
CA HIS A 186 -10.58 -16.64 21.63
C HIS A 186 -10.53 -16.84 20.10
N ILE A 187 -10.19 -15.79 19.34
CA ILE A 187 -10.09 -15.85 17.88
C ILE A 187 -8.73 -16.42 17.49
N ASN A 188 -8.76 -17.57 16.80
CA ASN A 188 -7.54 -18.13 16.21
C ASN A 188 -7.13 -17.29 14.97
N PRO A 189 -5.92 -16.64 15.00
CA PRO A 189 -5.43 -15.84 13.86
C PRO A 189 -5.21 -16.66 12.58
N GLU A 190 -5.05 -17.98 12.73
CA GLU A 190 -4.82 -18.89 11.60
C GLU A 190 -6.12 -19.41 10.98
N CYS A 191 -7.29 -19.16 11.59
CA CYS A 191 -8.55 -19.62 11.02
C CYS A 191 -8.86 -18.91 9.69
N MET A 192 -9.54 -19.62 8.78
CA MET A 192 -9.82 -19.17 7.42
C MET A 192 -10.71 -17.91 7.43
N PHE A 193 -11.70 -17.81 8.31
CA PHE A 193 -12.57 -16.65 8.40
C PHE A 193 -11.82 -15.38 8.81
N TYR A 194 -10.91 -15.46 9.78
CA TYR A 194 -10.10 -14.32 10.18
C TYR A 194 -9.16 -13.88 9.08
N LYS A 195 -8.52 -14.84 8.36
CA LYS A 195 -7.68 -14.55 7.19
C LYS A 195 -8.47 -13.88 6.07
N ALA A 196 -9.69 -14.37 5.78
CA ALA A 196 -10.57 -13.75 4.79
C ALA A 196 -10.98 -12.33 5.21
N PHE A 197 -11.36 -12.12 6.47
CA PHE A 197 -11.65 -10.79 7.01
C PHE A 197 -10.45 -9.83 6.86
N GLN A 198 -9.24 -10.27 7.17
CA GLN A 198 -8.04 -9.46 7.00
C GLN A 198 -7.80 -9.08 5.53
N THR A 199 -8.02 -10.02 4.60
CA THR A 199 -7.89 -9.76 3.16
C THR A 199 -8.94 -8.75 2.68
N VAL A 200 -10.21 -8.91 3.06
CA VAL A 200 -11.28 -7.95 2.71
C VAL A 200 -10.99 -6.56 3.27
N LYS A 201 -10.61 -6.47 4.55
CA LYS A 201 -10.18 -5.20 5.15
C LYS A 201 -9.02 -4.59 4.36
N MET A 202 -8.05 -5.41 3.95
CA MET A 202 -6.90 -4.92 3.20
C MET A 202 -7.28 -4.42 1.80
N LEU A 203 -8.22 -5.10 1.12
CA LEU A 203 -8.77 -4.64 -0.16
C LEU A 203 -9.45 -3.28 -0.03
N ILE A 204 -10.26 -3.05 0.99
CA ILE A 204 -10.88 -1.74 1.26
C ILE A 204 -9.81 -0.65 1.44
N ILE A 205 -8.75 -0.95 2.20
CA ILE A 205 -7.62 -0.03 2.41
C ILE A 205 -6.94 0.29 1.07
N ILE A 206 -6.68 -0.72 0.24
CA ILE A 206 -6.04 -0.55 -1.07
C ILE A 206 -6.92 0.30 -1.98
N PHE A 207 -8.20 -0.05 -2.15
CA PHE A 207 -9.14 0.69 -3.01
C PHE A 207 -9.27 2.15 -2.59
N THR A 208 -9.32 2.41 -1.29
CA THR A 208 -9.35 3.79 -0.77
C THR A 208 -8.05 4.53 -1.10
N GLY A 209 -6.90 3.94 -0.84
CA GLY A 209 -5.61 4.55 -1.14
C GLY A 209 -5.43 4.85 -2.62
N GLU A 210 -5.74 3.88 -3.49
CA GLU A 210 -5.63 4.01 -4.94
C GLU A 210 -6.62 5.03 -5.51
N MET A 211 -7.80 5.18 -4.92
CA MET A 211 -8.76 6.21 -5.31
C MET A 211 -8.18 7.62 -5.10
N PHE A 212 -7.53 7.88 -3.98
CA PHE A 212 -6.84 9.15 -3.73
C PHE A 212 -5.63 9.32 -4.65
N PHE A 213 -4.91 8.25 -4.92
CA PHE A 213 -3.76 8.27 -5.82
C PHE A 213 -4.13 8.69 -7.25
N ARG A 214 -5.24 8.15 -7.79
CA ARG A 214 -5.71 8.42 -9.16
C ARG A 214 -6.37 9.79 -9.31
N GLY A 215 -6.93 10.34 -8.23
CA GLY A 215 -7.65 11.62 -8.27
C GLY A 215 -6.77 12.76 -8.79
N ASP A 216 -7.39 13.75 -9.45
CA ASP A 216 -6.69 14.98 -9.84
C ASP A 216 -6.53 15.91 -8.62
N GLY A 217 -5.59 15.53 -7.75
CA GLY A 217 -5.31 16.17 -6.48
C GLY A 217 -6.12 15.59 -5.31
N PHE A 218 -5.67 15.92 -4.10
CA PHE A 218 -6.27 15.46 -2.84
C PHE A 218 -7.76 15.80 -2.71
N ARG A 219 -8.16 16.99 -3.16
CA ARG A 219 -9.52 17.50 -3.02
C ARG A 219 -10.53 16.64 -3.78
N GLN A 220 -10.20 16.26 -5.03
CA GLN A 220 -11.07 15.39 -5.82
C GLN A 220 -11.23 14.00 -5.16
N GLY A 221 -10.13 13.38 -4.73
CA GLY A 221 -10.18 12.09 -4.02
C GLY A 221 -11.07 12.14 -2.78
N PHE A 222 -10.99 13.24 -2.01
CA PHE A 222 -11.83 13.43 -0.83
C PHE A 222 -13.32 13.61 -1.17
N HIS A 223 -13.62 14.39 -2.20
CA HIS A 223 -15.01 14.55 -2.67
C HIS A 223 -15.59 13.24 -3.19
N MET A 224 -14.84 12.49 -4.00
CA MET A 224 -15.25 11.16 -4.48
C MET A 224 -15.51 10.21 -3.31
N PHE A 225 -14.62 10.18 -2.31
CA PHE A 225 -14.80 9.36 -1.11
C PHE A 225 -16.08 9.73 -0.35
N LYS A 226 -16.36 11.02 -0.20
CA LYS A 226 -17.59 11.51 0.43
C LYS A 226 -18.84 11.12 -0.38
N SER A 227 -18.78 11.22 -1.70
CA SER A 227 -19.91 10.90 -2.60
C SER A 227 -20.30 9.42 -2.54
N ILE A 228 -19.38 8.51 -2.17
CA ILE A 228 -19.71 7.11 -1.92
C ILE A 228 -20.85 6.97 -0.88
N PHE A 229 -20.85 7.80 0.14
CA PHE A 229 -21.84 7.73 1.24
C PHE A 229 -23.08 8.59 1.04
N GLN A 230 -23.07 9.51 0.05
CA GLN A 230 -24.15 10.46 -0.18
C GLN A 230 -25.11 10.04 -1.30
N GLY A 231 -24.77 9.10 -2.14
CA GLY A 231 -25.50 8.75 -3.35
C GLY A 231 -25.70 7.24 -3.55
N PHE A 232 -26.09 6.50 -2.51
CA PHE A 232 -26.40 5.06 -2.65
C PHE A 232 -27.81 4.76 -3.18
N THR A 233 -28.63 5.81 -3.37
CA THR A 233 -29.99 5.69 -3.94
C THR A 233 -29.98 6.07 -5.40
#